data_045385a62b2b362185f04bf1102c8e1b
#
_entry.id   045385a62b2b362185f04bf1102c8e1b
#
_cell.length_a   1.000
_cell.length_b   1.000
_cell.length_c   1.000
_cell.angle_alpha   90.00
_cell.angle_beta   90.00
_cell.angle_gamma   90.00
#
_symmetry.space_group_name_H-M   'P 1'
#
loop_
_entity.id
_entity.type
_entity.pdbx_description
1 polymer ?
#
loop_
_entity_poly.entity_id
_entity_poly.type
_entity_poly.pdbx_seq_one_letter_code
_entity_poly.pdbx_strand_id
1 'polypeptide(L)'
;MNTVSLLGLVAGAFTTIAFLPQVLKTWKSRSAKDLSLGMFSIFTLGVAMWLAYGFMINDLPVILANVITLILASTLLVFKLRWKH
;
A
#
# COMPACT_ATOMS: atom_id res chain seq x y z
N MET A 1 8.28 3.98 -22.98
CA MET A 1 7.14 4.09 -22.06
C MET A 1 6.23 5.20 -22.58
N ASN A 2 4.94 4.95 -22.63
CA ASN A 2 4.01 5.94 -23.15
C ASN A 2 3.50 6.86 -22.03
N THR A 3 2.72 7.89 -22.41
CA THR A 3 2.17 8.88 -21.47
C THR A 3 1.29 8.22 -20.41
N VAL A 4 0.51 7.20 -20.79
CA VAL A 4 -0.39 6.50 -19.86
C VAL A 4 0.42 5.77 -18.79
N SER A 5 1.47 5.06 -19.19
CA SER A 5 2.35 4.38 -18.25
C SER A 5 3.06 5.35 -17.33
N LEU A 6 3.51 6.49 -17.87
CA LEU A 6 4.17 7.52 -17.08
C LEU A 6 3.22 8.09 -16.03
N LEU A 7 1.97 8.35 -16.41
CA LEU A 7 0.95 8.82 -15.47
C LEU A 7 0.75 7.81 -14.33
N GLY A 8 0.70 6.51 -14.67
CA GLY A 8 0.56 5.45 -13.66
C GLY A 8 1.71 5.41 -12.68
N LEU A 9 2.96 5.55 -13.18
CA LEU A 9 4.13 5.57 -12.31
C LEU A 9 4.13 6.80 -11.39
N VAL A 10 3.78 7.97 -11.91
CA VAL A 10 3.72 9.20 -11.11
C VAL A 10 2.63 9.07 -10.04
N ALA A 11 1.45 8.58 -10.43
CA ALA A 11 0.35 8.38 -9.47
C ALA A 11 0.76 7.38 -8.37
N GLY A 12 1.43 6.29 -8.74
CA GLY A 12 1.92 5.31 -7.77
C GLY A 12 2.95 5.90 -6.82
N ALA A 13 3.81 6.78 -7.32
CA ALA A 13 4.78 7.47 -6.48
C ALA A 13 4.09 8.35 -5.44
N PHE A 14 3.07 9.10 -5.83
CA PHE A 14 2.31 9.94 -4.90
C PHE A 14 1.63 9.11 -3.82
N THR A 15 0.98 8.02 -4.19
CA THR A 15 0.29 7.18 -3.21
C THR A 15 1.28 6.51 -2.26
N THR A 16 2.44 6.08 -2.75
CA THR A 16 3.49 5.48 -1.92
C THR A 16 4.03 6.51 -0.93
N ILE A 17 4.34 7.73 -1.40
CA ILE A 17 4.85 8.79 -0.55
C ILE A 17 3.83 9.14 0.52
N ALA A 18 2.55 9.15 0.18
CA ALA A 18 1.49 9.43 1.15
C ALA A 18 1.40 8.37 2.25
N PHE A 19 1.76 7.12 1.94
CA PHE A 19 1.71 6.01 2.89
C PHE A 19 2.89 5.98 3.86
N LEU A 20 4.07 6.43 3.39
CA LEU A 20 5.30 6.34 4.18
C LEU A 20 5.23 7.03 5.54
N PRO A 21 4.70 8.26 5.66
CA PRO A 21 4.61 8.91 6.96
C PRO A 21 3.81 8.10 7.98
N GLN A 22 2.75 7.42 7.54
CA GLN A 22 1.94 6.59 8.43
C GLN A 22 2.74 5.39 8.96
N VAL A 23 3.50 4.74 8.09
CA VAL A 23 4.35 3.61 8.49
C VAL A 23 5.39 4.07 9.50
N LEU A 24 6.07 5.19 9.21
CA LEU A 24 7.11 5.71 10.10
C LEU A 24 6.54 6.16 11.44
N LYS A 25 5.40 6.85 11.42
CA LYS A 25 4.74 7.31 12.64
C LYS A 25 4.33 6.14 13.52
N THR A 26 3.71 5.13 12.93
CA THR A 26 3.25 3.96 13.67
C THR A 26 4.44 3.20 14.24
N TRP A 27 5.49 3.04 13.45
CA TRP A 27 6.69 2.33 13.92
C TRP A 27 7.37 3.06 15.07
N LYS A 28 7.51 4.38 14.96
CA LYS A 28 8.17 5.18 16.01
C LYS A 28 7.38 5.24 17.31
N SER A 29 6.06 5.40 17.21
CA SER A 29 5.20 5.51 18.39
C SER A 29 4.86 4.17 19.04
N ARG A 30 5.07 3.07 18.30
CA ARG A 30 4.65 1.73 18.74
C ARG A 30 3.17 1.67 19.05
N SER A 31 2.38 2.47 18.33
CA SER A 31 0.93 2.54 18.53
C SER A 31 0.22 2.57 17.19
N ALA A 32 -0.77 1.73 17.02
CA ALA A 32 -1.60 1.66 15.84
C ALA A 32 -3.08 1.95 16.16
N LYS A 33 -3.32 2.73 17.22
CA LYS A 33 -4.68 2.99 17.69
C LYS A 33 -5.55 3.69 16.66
N ASP A 34 -4.94 4.48 15.78
CA ASP A 34 -5.66 5.23 14.77
C ASP A 34 -5.91 4.42 13.48
N LEU A 35 -5.40 3.21 13.41
CA LEU A 35 -5.61 2.34 12.26
C LEU A 35 -6.82 1.45 12.47
N SER A 36 -7.65 1.32 11.45
CA SER A 36 -8.78 0.39 11.48
C SER A 36 -8.37 -0.95 10.90
N LEU A 37 -8.43 -2.01 11.72
CA LEU A 37 -8.07 -3.35 11.27
C LEU A 37 -8.95 -3.81 10.10
N GLY A 38 -10.29 -3.60 10.22
CA GLY A 38 -11.21 -3.99 9.16
C GLY A 38 -10.93 -3.26 7.86
N MET A 39 -10.75 -1.96 7.95
CA MET A 39 -10.51 -1.11 6.78
C MET A 39 -9.20 -1.47 6.08
N PHE A 40 -8.11 -1.63 6.84
CA PHE A 40 -6.83 -1.99 6.27
C PHE A 40 -6.80 -3.42 5.74
N SER A 41 -7.56 -4.34 6.34
CA SER A 41 -7.68 -5.70 5.83
C SER A 41 -8.34 -5.72 4.46
N ILE A 42 -9.46 -5.01 4.31
CA ILE A 42 -10.17 -4.89 3.03
C ILE A 42 -9.29 -4.18 2.01
N PHE A 43 -8.63 -3.11 2.40
CA PHE A 43 -7.74 -2.36 1.53
C PHE A 43 -6.58 -3.25 1.03
N THR A 44 -5.95 -4.00 1.93
CA THR A 44 -4.83 -4.88 1.57
C THR A 44 -5.29 -5.97 0.61
N LEU A 45 -6.47 -6.54 0.83
CA LEU A 45 -7.05 -7.52 -0.09
C LEU A 45 -7.26 -6.90 -1.47
N GLY A 46 -7.81 -5.69 -1.52
CA GLY A 46 -8.02 -4.98 -2.77
C GLY A 46 -6.71 -4.72 -3.51
N VAL A 47 -5.67 -4.32 -2.79
CA VAL A 47 -4.35 -4.10 -3.36
C VAL A 47 -3.79 -5.40 -3.94
N ALA A 48 -3.94 -6.51 -3.23
CA ALA A 48 -3.50 -7.82 -3.72
C ALA A 48 -4.23 -8.21 -5.01
N MET A 49 -5.53 -7.93 -5.09
CA MET A 49 -6.31 -8.19 -6.30
C MET A 49 -5.85 -7.29 -7.46
N TRP A 50 -5.57 -6.02 -7.19
CA TRP A 50 -5.02 -5.12 -8.21
C TRP A 50 -3.66 -5.57 -8.71
N LEU A 51 -2.83 -6.12 -7.82
CA LEU A 51 -1.54 -6.67 -8.20
C LEU A 51 -1.71 -7.86 -9.15
N ALA A 52 -2.63 -8.78 -8.83
CA ALA A 52 -2.95 -9.91 -9.70
C ALA A 52 -3.43 -9.41 -11.07
N TYR A 53 -4.31 -8.42 -11.08
CA TYR A 53 -4.79 -7.81 -12.32
C TYR A 53 -3.62 -7.22 -13.14
N GLY A 54 -2.72 -6.51 -12.47
CA GLY A 54 -1.55 -5.93 -13.13
C GLY A 54 -0.67 -6.97 -13.81
N PHE A 55 -0.44 -8.12 -13.16
CA PHE A 55 0.30 -9.23 -13.76
C PHE A 55 -0.44 -9.81 -14.96
N MET A 56 -1.75 -9.94 -14.87
CA MET A 56 -2.55 -10.52 -15.94
C MET A 56 -2.51 -9.67 -17.22
N ILE A 57 -2.42 -8.35 -17.08
CA ILE A 57 -2.36 -7.44 -18.23
C ILE A 57 -0.95 -6.94 -18.53
N ASN A 58 0.06 -7.41 -17.80
CA ASN A 58 1.46 -6.99 -17.94
C ASN A 58 1.64 -5.48 -17.86
N ASP A 59 0.96 -4.84 -16.90
CA ASP A 59 1.03 -3.39 -16.71
C ASP A 59 2.05 -3.07 -15.62
N LEU A 60 3.24 -2.64 -16.01
CA LEU A 60 4.33 -2.38 -15.07
C LEU A 60 4.00 -1.32 -14.01
N PRO A 61 3.40 -0.16 -14.35
CA PRO A 61 3.02 0.80 -13.30
C PRO A 61 2.08 0.22 -12.26
N VAL A 62 1.08 -0.55 -12.67
CA VAL A 62 0.12 -1.19 -11.74
C VAL A 62 0.85 -2.20 -10.86
N ILE A 63 1.74 -3.01 -11.44
CA ILE A 63 2.51 -4.01 -10.69
C ILE A 63 3.37 -3.32 -9.63
N LEU A 64 4.19 -2.35 -10.04
CA LEU A 64 5.12 -1.68 -9.13
C LEU A 64 4.38 -0.95 -8.01
N ALA A 65 3.36 -0.16 -8.35
CA ALA A 65 2.62 0.59 -7.36
C ALA A 65 1.96 -0.33 -6.33
N ASN A 66 1.38 -1.43 -6.78
CA ASN A 66 0.66 -2.32 -5.88
C ASN A 66 1.60 -3.23 -5.08
N VAL A 67 2.77 -3.61 -5.62
CA VAL A 67 3.78 -4.33 -4.82
C VAL A 67 4.22 -3.46 -3.65
N ILE A 68 4.57 -2.21 -3.91
CA ILE A 68 5.04 -1.30 -2.86
C ILE A 68 3.92 -1.04 -1.85
N THR A 69 2.71 -0.75 -2.33
CA THR A 69 1.57 -0.49 -1.46
C THR A 69 1.22 -1.72 -0.63
N LEU A 70 1.30 -2.92 -1.21
CA LEU A 70 1.03 -4.16 -0.49
C LEU A 70 2.02 -4.34 0.66
N ILE A 71 3.30 -4.08 0.42
CA ILE A 71 4.33 -4.16 1.46
C ILE A 71 4.00 -3.18 2.60
N LEU A 72 3.71 -1.92 2.27
CA LEU A 72 3.43 -0.90 3.26
C LEU A 72 2.13 -1.18 4.03
N ALA A 73 1.06 -1.56 3.33
CA ALA A 73 -0.22 -1.88 3.96
C ALA A 73 -0.11 -3.11 4.86
N SER A 74 0.60 -4.13 4.40
CA SER A 74 0.84 -5.33 5.22
C SER A 74 1.65 -5.01 6.47
N THR A 75 2.64 -4.11 6.34
CA THR A 75 3.44 -3.64 7.48
C THR A 75 2.54 -2.96 8.51
N LEU A 76 1.61 -2.10 8.06
CA LEU A 76 0.67 -1.44 8.96
C LEU A 76 -0.29 -2.42 9.61
N LEU A 77 -0.73 -3.45 8.88
CA LEU A 77 -1.57 -4.50 9.47
C LEU A 77 -0.83 -5.27 10.56
N VAL A 78 0.44 -5.62 10.31
CA VAL A 78 1.26 -6.29 11.32
C VAL A 78 1.40 -5.40 12.54
N PHE A 79 1.64 -4.10 12.36
CA PHE A 79 1.71 -3.16 13.48
C PHE A 79 0.40 -3.10 14.24
N LYS A 80 -0.76 -3.09 13.53
CA LYS A 80 -2.07 -3.08 14.18
C LYS A 80 -2.30 -4.32 15.01
N LEU A 81 -1.89 -5.48 14.50
CA LEU A 81 -2.04 -6.74 15.24
C LEU A 81 -1.08 -6.81 16.44
N ARG A 82 0.09 -6.20 16.31
CA ARG A 82 1.10 -6.20 17.35
C ARG A 82 0.86 -5.11 18.40
N TRP A 83 0.46 -3.93 17.96
CA TRP A 83 0.22 -2.76 18.82
C TRP A 83 -1.22 -2.30 18.64
N LYS A 84 -2.15 -2.97 19.33
CA LYS A 84 -3.59 -2.78 19.15
C LYS A 84 -4.13 -1.49 19.76
N HIS A 85 -3.29 -0.69 20.33
CA HIS A 85 -3.69 0.53 21.01
C HIS A 85 -3.04 1.78 20.43
#